data_676b8cc0e86df6d173d2c4eb3e81a646
#
_entry.id   676b8cc0e86df6d173d2c4eb3e81a646
#
_cell.length_a   1.000
_cell.length_b   1.000
_cell.length_c   1.000
_cell.angle_alpha   90.00
_cell.angle_beta   90.00
_cell.angle_gamma   90.00
#
_symmetry.space_group_name_H-M   'P 1'
#
loop_
_entity.id
_entity.type
_entity.pdbx_description
1 polymer ?
#
loop_
_entity_poly.entity_id
_entity_poly.type
_entity_poly.pdbx_seq_one_letter_code
_entity_poly.pdbx_strand_id
1 'polypeptide(L)'
;QDPAGAHKTGFFADQRENREWLSQQVEGKSVLDLCCNTGGFAVYAAARGASEVVGIDIDEDVIQIAKGNSRLNNVRPKFVQSDIFPWLRDAANRGEQYDVVILDPAKMTRDRDQVITALKKYLDMNKLALGVVKPGGLFATFSCTGLVAEDQFLDMLRRAAYFSGRTIQILKVAGAGPDHPFMAHVQESRYLKAVFLSLIHISEPTRRR
;
A
#
# COMPACT_ATOMS: atom_id res chain seq x y z
N GLN A 1 -13.32 15.51 -8.20
CA GLN A 1 -13.90 14.58 -7.24
C GLN A 1 -15.13 15.23 -6.60
N ASP A 2 -16.23 14.47 -6.51
CA ASP A 2 -17.38 14.88 -5.72
C ASP A 2 -17.07 14.60 -4.22
N PRO A 3 -16.89 15.63 -3.38
CA PRO A 3 -16.59 15.44 -1.97
C PRO A 3 -17.77 14.88 -1.17
N ALA A 4 -18.99 14.84 -1.74
CA ALA A 4 -20.21 14.43 -1.04
C ALA A 4 -20.47 12.90 -1.06
N GLY A 5 -19.75 12.13 -1.89
CA GLY A 5 -20.04 10.71 -2.14
C GLY A 5 -19.13 9.69 -1.47
N ALA A 6 -18.10 10.10 -0.73
CA ALA A 6 -17.13 9.16 -0.17
C ALA A 6 -16.99 9.32 1.35
N HIS A 7 -16.71 8.24 2.06
CA HIS A 7 -16.46 8.22 3.50
C HIS A 7 -15.58 9.39 3.96
N LYS A 8 -16.12 10.25 4.79
CA LYS A 8 -15.56 11.38 5.55
C LYS A 8 -14.91 12.52 4.76
N THR A 9 -14.01 12.29 3.80
CA THR A 9 -13.29 13.35 3.08
C THR A 9 -13.14 13.10 1.58
N GLY A 10 -13.62 11.98 1.07
CA GLY A 10 -13.62 11.60 -0.34
C GLY A 10 -12.26 11.39 -0.99
N PHE A 11 -11.23 12.07 -0.54
CA PHE A 11 -9.86 11.97 -1.03
C PHE A 11 -8.90 12.16 0.15
N PHE A 12 -8.09 11.16 0.42
CA PHE A 12 -7.10 11.20 1.49
C PHE A 12 -5.92 12.10 1.08
N ALA A 13 -6.07 13.42 1.29
CA ALA A 13 -5.07 14.42 0.91
C ALA A 13 -3.73 14.26 1.64
N ASP A 14 -3.75 13.66 2.84
CA ASP A 14 -2.58 13.31 3.62
C ASP A 14 -1.60 12.37 2.90
N GLN A 15 -2.08 11.58 1.93
CA GLN A 15 -1.27 10.70 1.08
C GLN A 15 -0.71 11.38 -0.18
N ARG A 16 -0.92 12.69 -0.39
CA ARG A 16 -0.54 13.39 -1.62
C ARG A 16 0.94 13.23 -1.96
N GLU A 17 1.82 13.48 -1.01
CA GLU A 17 3.26 13.39 -1.23
C GLU A 17 3.75 11.95 -1.40
N ASN A 18 3.10 11.01 -0.70
CA ASN A 18 3.38 9.59 -0.87
C ASN A 18 2.99 9.11 -2.28
N ARG A 19 1.83 9.56 -2.80
CA ARG A 19 1.40 9.26 -4.18
C ARG A 19 2.36 9.87 -5.20
N GLU A 20 2.76 11.13 -5.02
CA GLU A 20 3.69 11.79 -5.93
C GLU A 20 5.04 11.08 -5.95
N TRP A 21 5.62 10.78 -4.77
CA TRP A 21 6.90 10.06 -4.69
C TRP A 21 6.83 8.70 -5.37
N LEU A 22 5.78 7.91 -5.09
CA LEU A 22 5.60 6.58 -5.66
C LEU A 22 5.42 6.64 -7.18
N SER A 23 4.67 7.61 -7.67
CA SER A 23 4.37 7.77 -9.10
C SER A 23 5.61 8.04 -9.95
N GLN A 24 6.70 8.54 -9.36
CA GLN A 24 7.99 8.71 -10.04
C GLN A 24 8.75 7.40 -10.23
N GLN A 25 8.30 6.30 -9.62
CA GLN A 25 8.97 5.00 -9.63
C GLN A 25 8.27 3.97 -10.53
N VAL A 26 7.18 4.34 -11.24
CA VAL A 26 6.26 3.38 -11.86
C VAL A 26 6.31 3.33 -13.39
N GLU A 27 7.04 4.20 -14.05
CA GLU A 27 7.08 4.25 -15.52
C GLU A 27 7.47 2.88 -16.11
N GLY A 28 6.65 2.38 -17.03
CA GLY A 28 6.81 1.07 -17.68
C GLY A 28 6.58 -0.15 -16.78
N LYS A 29 6.19 0.04 -15.52
CA LYS A 29 6.04 -1.03 -14.52
C LYS A 29 4.59 -1.48 -14.35
N SER A 30 4.40 -2.73 -13.92
CA SER A 30 3.11 -3.25 -13.45
C SER A 30 2.89 -2.86 -11.99
N VAL A 31 1.70 -2.32 -11.69
CA VAL A 31 1.34 -1.78 -10.38
C VAL A 31 0.08 -2.45 -9.85
N LEU A 32 0.12 -2.90 -8.59
CA LEU A 32 -1.02 -3.41 -7.85
C LEU A 32 -1.32 -2.48 -6.66
N ASP A 33 -2.52 -1.92 -6.61
CA ASP A 33 -3.01 -1.02 -5.56
C ASP A 33 -4.08 -1.73 -4.72
N LEU A 34 -3.69 -2.21 -3.55
CA LEU A 34 -4.53 -2.95 -2.60
C LEU A 34 -5.20 -1.99 -1.60
N CYS A 35 -6.52 -2.16 -1.40
CA CYS A 35 -7.36 -1.21 -0.68
C CYS A 35 -7.35 0.17 -1.38
N CYS A 36 -7.55 0.15 -2.71
CA CYS A 36 -7.31 1.30 -3.56
C CYS A 36 -8.28 2.46 -3.34
N ASN A 37 -9.35 2.26 -2.55
CA ASN A 37 -10.37 3.25 -2.28
C ASN A 37 -10.85 3.92 -3.59
N THR A 38 -10.89 5.24 -3.68
CA THR A 38 -11.28 6.00 -4.87
C THR A 38 -10.20 6.04 -5.96
N GLY A 39 -9.21 5.16 -5.92
CA GLY A 39 -8.18 4.96 -6.94
C GLY A 39 -7.04 5.98 -6.91
N GLY A 40 -6.78 6.60 -5.76
CA GLY A 40 -5.80 7.68 -5.67
C GLY A 40 -4.40 7.29 -6.15
N PHE A 41 -3.83 6.20 -5.66
CA PHE A 41 -2.53 5.69 -6.09
C PHE A 41 -2.58 5.13 -7.51
N ALA A 42 -3.62 4.34 -7.84
CA ALA A 42 -3.78 3.73 -9.15
C ALA A 42 -3.84 4.78 -10.28
N VAL A 43 -4.60 5.86 -10.09
CA VAL A 43 -4.71 6.96 -11.08
C VAL A 43 -3.37 7.69 -11.25
N TYR A 44 -2.65 7.99 -10.15
CA TYR A 44 -1.32 8.60 -10.22
C TYR A 44 -0.33 7.69 -10.98
N ALA A 45 -0.31 6.39 -10.66
CA ALA A 45 0.56 5.43 -11.33
C ALA A 45 0.27 5.35 -12.83
N ALA A 46 -0.99 5.23 -13.22
CA ALA A 46 -1.38 5.18 -14.63
C ALA A 46 -1.05 6.49 -15.37
N ALA A 47 -1.24 7.65 -14.74
CA ALA A 47 -0.91 8.96 -15.33
C ALA A 47 0.60 9.16 -15.51
N ARG A 48 1.44 8.42 -14.76
CA ARG A 48 2.91 8.45 -14.86
C ARG A 48 3.48 7.31 -15.70
N GLY A 49 2.65 6.69 -16.55
CA GLY A 49 3.13 5.73 -17.55
C GLY A 49 3.38 4.32 -17.03
N ALA A 50 2.74 3.89 -15.92
CA ALA A 50 2.73 2.48 -15.56
C ALA A 50 2.15 1.65 -16.73
N SER A 51 2.78 0.51 -17.04
CA SER A 51 2.38 -0.35 -18.16
C SER A 51 1.07 -1.09 -17.91
N GLU A 52 0.82 -1.42 -16.66
CA GLU A 52 -0.41 -2.04 -16.16
C GLU A 52 -0.69 -1.55 -14.74
N VAL A 53 -1.94 -1.24 -14.44
CA VAL A 53 -2.38 -0.87 -13.10
C VAL A 53 -3.65 -1.62 -12.74
N VAL A 54 -3.61 -2.35 -11.62
CA VAL A 54 -4.76 -3.04 -11.05
C VAL A 54 -5.04 -2.47 -9.66
N GLY A 55 -6.25 -1.96 -9.44
CA GLY A 55 -6.73 -1.47 -8.15
C GLY A 55 -7.80 -2.41 -7.58
N ILE A 56 -7.69 -2.76 -6.30
CA ILE A 56 -8.59 -3.68 -5.61
C ILE A 56 -9.13 -3.04 -4.35
N ASP A 57 -10.44 -3.09 -4.20
CA ASP A 57 -11.13 -2.72 -2.97
C ASP A 57 -12.35 -3.63 -2.76
N ILE A 58 -12.75 -3.81 -1.52
CA ILE A 58 -13.93 -4.59 -1.16
C ILE A 58 -15.24 -3.82 -1.39
N ASP A 59 -15.17 -2.49 -1.35
CA ASP A 59 -16.32 -1.60 -1.45
C ASP A 59 -16.60 -1.27 -2.92
N GLU A 60 -17.77 -1.68 -3.41
CA GLU A 60 -18.19 -1.44 -4.79
C GLU A 60 -18.39 0.05 -5.09
N ASP A 61 -18.91 0.83 -4.14
CA ASP A 61 -19.19 2.25 -4.35
C ASP A 61 -17.88 3.02 -4.60
N VAL A 62 -16.83 2.75 -3.80
CA VAL A 62 -15.53 3.40 -4.02
C VAL A 62 -14.88 2.95 -5.33
N ILE A 63 -15.09 1.71 -5.77
CA ILE A 63 -14.64 1.22 -7.07
C ILE A 63 -15.32 1.97 -8.22
N GLN A 64 -16.61 2.28 -8.12
CA GLN A 64 -17.30 3.09 -9.14
C GLN A 64 -16.75 4.51 -9.17
N ILE A 65 -16.45 5.12 -8.01
CA ILE A 65 -15.79 6.42 -7.92
C ILE A 65 -14.38 6.36 -8.54
N ALA A 66 -13.59 5.31 -8.25
CA ALA A 66 -12.26 5.12 -8.83
C ALA A 66 -12.30 5.06 -10.37
N LYS A 67 -13.27 4.33 -10.94
CA LYS A 67 -13.52 4.32 -12.40
C LYS A 67 -13.90 5.70 -12.94
N GLY A 68 -14.67 6.49 -12.19
CA GLY A 68 -14.99 7.89 -12.50
C GLY A 68 -13.73 8.75 -12.53
N ASN A 69 -12.91 8.68 -11.48
CA ASN A 69 -11.66 9.42 -11.36
C ASN A 69 -10.67 9.07 -12.49
N SER A 70 -10.56 7.80 -12.86
CA SER A 70 -9.68 7.39 -13.95
C SER A 70 -10.12 8.00 -15.30
N ARG A 71 -11.42 8.04 -15.58
CA ARG A 71 -11.96 8.69 -16.79
C ARG A 71 -11.66 10.20 -16.81
N LEU A 72 -11.83 10.89 -15.68
CA LEU A 72 -11.52 12.33 -15.56
C LEU A 72 -10.03 12.64 -15.82
N ASN A 73 -9.14 11.68 -15.55
CA ASN A 73 -7.70 11.82 -15.77
C ASN A 73 -7.22 11.17 -17.08
N ASN A 74 -8.14 10.71 -17.95
CA ASN A 74 -7.83 10.04 -19.22
C ASN A 74 -6.90 8.83 -19.10
N VAL A 75 -6.99 8.07 -17.99
CA VAL A 75 -6.22 6.85 -17.74
C VAL A 75 -7.16 5.65 -17.59
N ARG A 76 -6.61 4.43 -17.70
CA ARG A 76 -7.41 3.20 -17.72
C ARG A 76 -6.86 2.10 -16.79
N PRO A 77 -6.72 2.34 -15.48
CA PRO A 77 -6.47 1.25 -14.53
C PRO A 77 -7.62 0.25 -14.55
N LYS A 78 -7.31 -1.02 -14.30
CA LYS A 78 -8.31 -2.05 -14.06
C LYS A 78 -8.72 -2.01 -12.58
N PHE A 79 -9.99 -1.78 -12.29
CA PHE A 79 -10.51 -1.82 -10.92
C PHE A 79 -11.36 -3.07 -10.71
N VAL A 80 -11.08 -3.77 -9.60
CA VAL A 80 -11.74 -5.03 -9.21
C VAL A 80 -12.32 -4.89 -7.81
N GLN A 81 -13.63 -5.15 -7.69
CA GLN A 81 -14.26 -5.29 -6.39
C GLN A 81 -13.94 -6.68 -5.82
N SER A 82 -13.16 -6.74 -4.76
CA SER A 82 -12.78 -8.00 -4.10
C SER A 82 -12.20 -7.75 -2.71
N ASP A 83 -12.33 -8.75 -1.83
CA ASP A 83 -11.51 -8.85 -0.63
C ASP A 83 -10.07 -9.20 -1.03
N ILE A 84 -9.11 -8.45 -0.49
CA ILE A 84 -7.68 -8.61 -0.81
C ILE A 84 -7.10 -9.96 -0.33
N PHE A 85 -7.65 -10.57 0.73
CA PHE A 85 -7.11 -11.83 1.27
C PHE A 85 -7.29 -13.02 0.30
N PRO A 86 -8.50 -13.37 -0.16
CA PRO A 86 -8.68 -14.41 -1.16
C PRO A 86 -8.00 -14.01 -2.48
N TRP A 87 -8.12 -12.74 -2.90
CA TRP A 87 -7.52 -12.28 -4.15
C TRP A 87 -6.00 -12.49 -4.19
N LEU A 88 -5.28 -12.10 -3.12
CA LEU A 88 -3.83 -12.28 -3.03
C LEU A 88 -3.41 -13.75 -3.01
N ARG A 89 -4.18 -14.62 -2.34
CA ARG A 89 -3.91 -16.07 -2.36
C ARG A 89 -4.05 -16.63 -3.77
N ASP A 90 -5.10 -16.24 -4.47
CA ASP A 90 -5.35 -16.69 -5.84
C ASP A 90 -4.30 -16.15 -6.82
N ALA A 91 -3.91 -14.90 -6.69
CA ALA A 91 -2.83 -14.29 -7.47
C ALA A 91 -1.49 -15.03 -7.24
N ALA A 92 -1.15 -15.31 -5.99
CA ALA A 92 0.05 -16.08 -5.67
C ALA A 92 0.01 -17.51 -6.23
N ASN A 93 -1.14 -18.19 -6.16
CA ASN A 93 -1.33 -19.52 -6.73
C ASN A 93 -1.20 -19.54 -8.27
N ARG A 94 -1.57 -18.44 -8.92
CA ARG A 94 -1.37 -18.25 -10.37
C ARG A 94 0.04 -17.79 -10.74
N GLY A 95 0.91 -17.53 -9.75
CA GLY A 95 2.26 -17.00 -9.97
C GLY A 95 2.29 -15.54 -10.44
N GLU A 96 1.23 -14.79 -10.21
CA GLU A 96 1.15 -13.37 -10.56
C GLU A 96 2.09 -12.55 -9.67
N GLN A 97 2.87 -11.67 -10.29
CA GLN A 97 3.79 -10.77 -9.59
C GLN A 97 3.78 -9.39 -10.25
N TYR A 98 3.96 -8.35 -9.42
CA TYR A 98 3.94 -6.96 -9.84
C TYR A 98 5.28 -6.29 -9.51
N ASP A 99 5.67 -5.32 -10.35
CA ASP A 99 6.88 -4.53 -10.11
C ASP A 99 6.72 -3.59 -8.92
N VAL A 100 5.49 -3.09 -8.71
CA VAL A 100 5.14 -2.21 -7.60
C VAL A 100 3.85 -2.70 -6.96
N VAL A 101 3.85 -2.92 -5.65
CA VAL A 101 2.66 -3.26 -4.87
C VAL A 101 2.44 -2.19 -3.80
N ILE A 102 1.21 -1.75 -3.67
CA ILE A 102 0.75 -0.74 -2.72
C ILE A 102 -0.25 -1.40 -1.78
N LEU A 103 -0.13 -1.15 -0.48
CA LEU A 103 -1.06 -1.64 0.54
C LEU A 103 -1.40 -0.49 1.50
N ASP A 104 -2.57 0.13 1.28
CA ASP A 104 -3.06 1.27 2.07
C ASP A 104 -4.41 0.93 2.74
N PRO A 105 -4.42 0.05 3.75
CA PRO A 105 -5.64 -0.41 4.38
C PRO A 105 -6.27 0.68 5.26
N ALA A 106 -7.58 0.56 5.47
CA ALA A 106 -8.33 1.38 6.41
C ALA A 106 -7.77 1.23 7.85
N LYS A 107 -8.10 2.20 8.70
CA LYS A 107 -7.73 2.19 10.12
C LYS A 107 -8.18 0.90 10.82
N MET A 108 -7.23 0.16 11.40
CA MET A 108 -7.47 -1.18 11.97
C MET A 108 -8.09 -1.15 13.37
N THR A 109 -7.81 -0.12 14.17
CA THR A 109 -8.39 0.01 15.51
C THR A 109 -8.44 1.47 15.97
N ARG A 110 -9.37 1.74 16.90
CA ARG A 110 -9.47 2.98 17.67
C ARG A 110 -9.22 2.74 19.16
N ASP A 111 -9.11 1.46 19.58
CA ASP A 111 -9.01 1.04 20.97
C ASP A 111 -7.62 0.50 21.26
N ARG A 112 -7.05 0.88 22.42
CA ARG A 112 -5.71 0.44 22.85
C ARG A 112 -5.63 -1.06 23.05
N ASP A 113 -6.68 -1.68 23.55
CA ASP A 113 -6.75 -3.13 23.80
C ASP A 113 -6.75 -3.96 22.50
N GLN A 114 -7.04 -3.32 21.37
CA GLN A 114 -7.09 -3.96 20.06
C GLN A 114 -5.80 -3.81 19.25
N VAL A 115 -4.77 -3.13 19.78
CA VAL A 115 -3.51 -2.86 19.05
C VAL A 115 -2.82 -4.17 18.64
N ILE A 116 -2.78 -5.18 19.52
CA ILE A 116 -2.17 -6.48 19.20
C ILE A 116 -2.92 -7.18 18.07
N THR A 117 -4.25 -7.13 18.10
CA THR A 117 -5.10 -7.68 17.01
C THR A 117 -4.90 -6.93 15.70
N ALA A 118 -4.78 -5.61 15.76
CA ALA A 118 -4.49 -4.79 14.59
C ALA A 118 -3.13 -5.14 13.97
N LEU A 119 -2.08 -5.31 14.80
CA LEU A 119 -0.74 -5.71 14.34
C LEU A 119 -0.75 -7.10 13.69
N LYS A 120 -1.54 -8.06 14.20
CA LYS A 120 -1.71 -9.36 13.55
C LYS A 120 -2.35 -9.23 12.17
N LYS A 121 -3.39 -8.41 12.03
CA LYS A 121 -4.02 -8.15 10.72
C LYS A 121 -3.03 -7.50 9.74
N TYR A 122 -2.28 -6.48 10.19
CA TYR A 122 -1.23 -5.89 9.37
C TYR A 122 -0.18 -6.92 8.94
N LEU A 123 0.24 -7.80 9.85
CA LEU A 123 1.20 -8.88 9.55
C LEU A 123 0.68 -9.79 8.42
N ASP A 124 -0.57 -10.26 8.52
CA ASP A 124 -1.16 -11.17 7.55
C ASP A 124 -1.30 -10.50 6.18
N MET A 125 -1.78 -9.25 6.13
CA MET A 125 -1.91 -8.49 4.88
C MET A 125 -0.55 -8.26 4.22
N ASN A 126 0.43 -7.78 4.98
CA ASN A 126 1.77 -7.48 4.46
C ASN A 126 2.49 -8.74 4.01
N LYS A 127 2.37 -9.86 4.74
CA LYS A 127 2.92 -11.16 4.35
C LYS A 127 2.38 -11.62 2.99
N LEU A 128 1.06 -11.53 2.78
CA LEU A 128 0.44 -11.91 1.51
C LEU A 128 0.85 -10.97 0.37
N ALA A 129 0.84 -9.65 0.62
CA ALA A 129 1.23 -8.66 -0.36
C ALA A 129 2.70 -8.82 -0.82
N LEU A 130 3.62 -9.11 0.11
CA LEU A 130 5.02 -9.41 -0.21
C LEU A 130 5.18 -10.63 -1.14
N GLY A 131 4.24 -11.58 -1.08
CA GLY A 131 4.24 -12.78 -1.94
C GLY A 131 4.08 -12.46 -3.43
N VAL A 132 3.39 -11.37 -3.77
CA VAL A 132 3.11 -10.96 -5.15
C VAL A 132 3.99 -9.81 -5.66
N VAL A 133 5.00 -9.40 -4.89
CA VAL A 133 6.03 -8.44 -5.34
C VAL A 133 7.13 -9.19 -6.08
N LYS A 134 7.53 -8.74 -7.27
CA LYS A 134 8.67 -9.28 -8.01
C LYS A 134 9.97 -9.14 -7.22
N PRO A 135 10.96 -10.04 -7.40
CA PRO A 135 12.33 -9.78 -6.95
C PRO A 135 12.83 -8.44 -7.50
N GLY A 136 13.42 -7.60 -6.67
CA GLY A 136 13.82 -6.24 -7.03
C GLY A 136 12.67 -5.23 -7.14
N GLY A 137 11.43 -5.66 -6.90
CA GLY A 137 10.26 -4.80 -6.93
C GLY A 137 10.14 -3.87 -5.73
N LEU A 138 9.22 -2.91 -5.83
CA LEU A 138 8.91 -1.92 -4.81
C LEU A 138 7.62 -2.32 -4.06
N PHE A 139 7.66 -2.26 -2.75
CA PHE A 139 6.47 -2.41 -1.90
C PHE A 139 6.26 -1.16 -1.06
N ALA A 140 5.10 -0.52 -1.21
CA ALA A 140 4.68 0.62 -0.41
C ALA A 140 3.56 0.19 0.54
N THR A 141 3.78 0.29 1.84
CA THR A 141 2.78 -0.12 2.83
C THR A 141 2.52 0.97 3.85
N PHE A 142 1.26 1.09 4.26
CA PHE A 142 0.77 2.19 5.05
C PHE A 142 -0.01 1.72 6.29
N SER A 143 -0.01 2.57 7.31
CA SER A 143 -0.89 2.43 8.47
C SER A 143 -1.38 3.80 8.90
N CYS A 144 -2.69 4.01 8.90
CA CYS A 144 -3.33 5.21 9.46
C CYS A 144 -3.83 4.99 10.90
N THR A 145 -3.39 3.93 11.58
CA THR A 145 -3.76 3.63 12.97
C THR A 145 -2.83 4.37 13.91
N GLY A 146 -3.27 5.51 14.48
CA GLY A 146 -2.45 6.34 15.39
C GLY A 146 -1.93 5.60 16.62
N LEU A 147 -2.66 4.59 17.09
CA LEU A 147 -2.26 3.76 18.26
C LEU A 147 -1.16 2.74 17.96
N VAL A 148 -0.85 2.48 16.69
CA VAL A 148 0.30 1.65 16.29
C VAL A 148 1.48 2.58 16.10
N ALA A 149 2.49 2.46 16.94
CA ALA A 149 3.73 3.24 16.85
C ALA A 149 4.56 2.83 15.62
N GLU A 150 5.43 3.71 15.15
CA GLU A 150 6.25 3.47 13.95
C GLU A 150 7.19 2.28 14.13
N ASP A 151 7.83 2.15 15.29
CA ASP A 151 8.70 1.02 15.63
C ASP A 151 7.96 -0.32 15.64
N GLN A 152 6.74 -0.34 16.16
CA GLN A 152 5.86 -1.52 16.13
C GLN A 152 5.48 -1.89 14.70
N PHE A 153 5.21 -0.89 13.85
CA PHE A 153 4.90 -1.13 12.44
C PHE A 153 6.12 -1.67 11.68
N LEU A 154 7.30 -1.10 11.91
CA LEU A 154 8.56 -1.58 11.31
C LEU A 154 8.93 -2.99 11.80
N ASP A 155 8.69 -3.32 13.09
CA ASP A 155 8.90 -4.68 13.59
C ASP A 155 7.94 -5.67 12.94
N MET A 156 6.67 -5.31 12.80
CA MET A 156 5.68 -6.11 12.08
C MET A 156 6.13 -6.39 10.64
N LEU A 157 6.69 -5.38 9.92
CA LEU A 157 7.20 -5.55 8.55
C LEU A 157 8.40 -6.52 8.48
N ARG A 158 9.34 -6.44 9.43
CA ARG A 158 10.45 -7.40 9.52
C ARG A 158 9.93 -8.83 9.67
N ARG A 159 8.92 -9.03 10.52
CA ARG A 159 8.27 -10.33 10.71
C ARG A 159 7.52 -10.79 9.47
N ALA A 160 6.79 -9.89 8.79
CA ALA A 160 6.10 -10.21 7.54
C ALA A 160 7.09 -10.68 6.47
N ALA A 161 8.23 -10.01 6.33
CA ALA A 161 9.30 -10.38 5.41
C ALA A 161 9.87 -11.76 5.76
N TYR A 162 10.19 -12.01 7.02
CA TYR A 162 10.68 -13.30 7.49
C TYR A 162 9.70 -14.45 7.17
N PHE A 163 8.42 -14.29 7.50
CA PHE A 163 7.40 -15.31 7.24
C PHE A 163 7.03 -15.49 5.77
N SER A 164 7.33 -14.52 4.92
CA SER A 164 7.17 -14.64 3.46
C SER A 164 8.44 -15.14 2.74
N GLY A 165 9.54 -15.39 3.48
CA GLY A 165 10.83 -15.77 2.90
C GLY A 165 11.45 -14.68 2.02
N ARG A 166 11.14 -13.39 2.29
CA ARG A 166 11.60 -12.26 1.51
C ARG A 166 12.61 -11.42 2.29
N THR A 167 13.63 -10.92 1.60
CA THR A 167 14.53 -9.92 2.15
C THR A 167 14.10 -8.54 1.68
N ILE A 168 13.92 -7.63 2.63
CA ILE A 168 13.44 -6.27 2.37
C ILE A 168 14.51 -5.25 2.78
N GLN A 169 14.59 -4.17 2.01
CA GLN A 169 15.38 -2.99 2.31
C GLN A 169 14.45 -1.77 2.41
N ILE A 170 14.54 -1.03 3.50
CA ILE A 170 13.75 0.20 3.67
C ILE A 170 14.41 1.31 2.84
N LEU A 171 13.67 1.83 1.86
CA LEU A 171 14.11 2.94 1.02
C LEU A 171 13.73 4.28 1.63
N LYS A 172 12.53 4.34 2.25
CA LYS A 172 11.99 5.58 2.81
C LYS A 172 10.98 5.25 3.91
N VAL A 173 11.02 6.02 4.99
CA VAL A 173 9.95 6.12 5.98
C VAL A 173 9.40 7.54 5.91
N ALA A 174 8.08 7.68 5.79
CA ALA A 174 7.39 8.95 5.65
C ALA A 174 6.08 8.95 6.46
N GLY A 175 5.36 10.04 6.40
CA GLY A 175 4.07 10.23 7.05
C GLY A 175 3.09 10.98 6.17
N ALA A 176 2.19 11.71 6.81
CA ALA A 176 1.29 12.64 6.13
C ALA A 176 2.06 13.84 5.57
N GLY A 177 1.51 14.47 4.55
CA GLY A 177 2.06 15.69 3.98
C GLY A 177 2.04 16.87 4.98
N PRO A 178 2.79 17.96 4.71
CA PRO A 178 2.93 19.10 5.63
C PRO A 178 1.62 19.85 5.88
N ASP A 179 0.61 19.64 5.06
CA ASP A 179 -0.77 20.13 5.26
C ASP A 179 -1.54 19.33 6.32
N HIS A 180 -0.96 18.24 6.84
CA HIS A 180 -1.46 17.44 7.95
C HIS A 180 -0.41 17.38 9.08
N PRO A 181 -0.13 18.50 9.76
CA PRO A 181 0.88 18.57 10.80
C PRO A 181 0.47 17.75 12.03
N PHE A 182 1.45 17.24 12.74
CA PHE A 182 1.23 16.54 14.00
C PHE A 182 1.78 17.34 15.19
N MET A 183 1.22 17.09 16.37
CA MET A 183 1.62 17.76 17.61
C MET A 183 2.85 17.07 18.20
N ALA A 184 3.94 17.81 18.44
CA ALA A 184 5.20 17.26 18.94
C ALA A 184 5.07 16.48 20.26
N HIS A 185 4.12 16.87 21.12
CA HIS A 185 3.87 16.25 22.42
C HIS A 185 2.74 15.20 22.41
N VAL A 186 2.11 14.92 21.24
CA VAL A 186 1.04 13.93 21.08
C VAL A 186 1.44 12.97 19.95
N GLN A 187 2.10 11.88 20.30
CA GLN A 187 2.63 10.92 19.31
C GLN A 187 1.54 10.31 18.44
N GLU A 188 0.34 10.06 18.98
CA GLU A 188 -0.79 9.51 18.25
C GLU A 188 -1.30 10.45 17.12
N SER A 189 -0.96 11.75 17.20
CA SER A 189 -1.26 12.70 16.10
C SER A 189 -0.42 12.44 14.84
N ARG A 190 0.75 11.78 14.97
CA ARG A 190 1.51 11.22 13.85
C ARG A 190 0.90 9.88 13.41
N TYR A 191 -0.36 9.94 13.00
CA TYR A 191 -1.17 8.76 12.75
C TYR A 191 -0.77 7.97 11.49
N LEU A 192 -0.29 8.63 10.45
CA LEU A 192 0.09 8.00 9.19
C LEU A 192 1.55 7.55 9.22
N LYS A 193 1.79 6.27 9.01
CA LYS A 193 3.09 5.66 8.71
C LYS A 193 3.08 5.19 7.27
N ALA A 194 4.07 5.62 6.49
CA ALA A 194 4.30 5.23 5.12
C ALA A 194 5.70 4.62 5.02
N VAL A 195 5.79 3.36 4.60
CA VAL A 195 7.08 2.67 4.47
C VAL A 195 7.22 2.14 3.04
N PHE A 196 8.30 2.53 2.39
CA PHE A 196 8.64 2.11 1.03
C PHE A 196 9.83 1.16 1.09
N LEU A 197 9.65 -0.02 0.52
CA LEU A 197 10.57 -1.14 0.63
C LEU A 197 10.97 -1.62 -0.76
N SER A 198 12.23 -1.98 -0.94
CA SER A 198 12.68 -2.79 -2.08
C SER A 198 12.85 -4.24 -1.65
N LEU A 199 12.44 -5.17 -2.51
CA LEU A 199 12.68 -6.60 -2.30
C LEU A 199 14.03 -6.98 -2.92
N ILE A 200 15.00 -7.26 -2.07
CA ILE A 200 16.34 -7.66 -2.51
C ILE A 200 16.31 -9.12 -2.94
N HIS A 201 16.87 -9.42 -4.12
CA HIS A 201 17.22 -10.77 -4.48
C HIS A 201 18.64 -11.06 -3.99
N ILE A 202 18.78 -11.82 -2.91
CA ILE A 202 20.09 -12.36 -2.52
C ILE A 202 20.33 -13.58 -3.41
N SER A 203 21.08 -13.40 -4.50
CA SER A 203 21.68 -14.54 -5.19
C SER A 203 22.65 -15.20 -4.21
N GLU A 204 22.48 -16.50 -3.94
CA GLU A 204 23.48 -17.24 -3.16
C GLU A 204 24.87 -17.02 -3.78
N PRO A 205 25.90 -16.69 -2.97
CA PRO A 205 27.23 -16.58 -3.49
C PRO A 205 27.60 -17.94 -4.10
N THR A 206 27.90 -17.95 -5.39
CA THR A 206 28.41 -19.13 -6.10
C THR A 206 29.58 -19.64 -5.29
N ARG A 207 29.44 -20.78 -4.60
CA ARG A 207 30.61 -21.49 -4.00
C ARG A 207 31.58 -21.75 -5.14
N ARG A 208 32.64 -20.95 -5.19
CA ARG A 208 33.80 -21.33 -6.01
C ARG A 208 34.36 -22.63 -5.42
N ARG A 209 34.26 -23.70 -6.19
CA ARG A 209 34.97 -24.95 -5.92
C ARG A 209 36.49 -24.77 -6.13
#